data_4e1628163acf873836a93a524ca2fab9
#
_entry.id   4e1628163acf873836a93a524ca2fab9
#
_cell.length_a   1.000
_cell.length_b   1.000
_cell.length_c   1.000
_cell.angle_alpha   90.00
_cell.angle_beta   90.00
_cell.angle_gamma   90.00
#
_symmetry.space_group_name_H-M   'P 1'
#
loop_
_entity.id
_entity.type
_entity.pdbx_description
1 polymer ?
#
loop_
_entity_poly.entity_id
_entity_poly.type
_entity_poly.pdbx_seq_one_letter_code
_entity_poly.pdbx_strand_id
1 'polypeptide(L)'
;MFLFRVFRSSRTAIILLLCFLVSPCLQAQSPSHYEPSLESLDKHPLPQWYADAKLGIFIHWGLYSVPGWAPLIHPEHDFTSPDYITHNPYAEWYLNSMRLEGAPTKAYHREHYGADYDYYNFAPVFNREIQKWNPDTWAKIFHDAGAKYVVLTTKHHDGFTLWPSLTPNPKLAAERQHATRDLVGELTAAVGKQGLRMGLYYSGGYDWTFVPGPIRVPADYEAVKPQSEAYGKYADAHMRELIERYHPAVLWNDIDYPKSGHPLQIMAEYYNTVPDGVIDDRFGVKHSDFISPEYVTLDKISPTKWEECRGLGRSFGYNRAEGEAETIAPADLIYLLVDIVSKNGNLLLDVGPEADGTIPPVQMDRLLALGAWLQMNGDAIYGTRPWKRAAGETAEGIPVRFTEKDSAVYATLLGQPKTTGITLKSLSLKVGSQIYLLGQATPLSWSQQGDAIKVSLPATLPGRYANVLKVIGPLS
;
A
#
# COMPACT_ATOMS: atom_id res chain seq x y z
N MET A 1 82.32 26.19 -34.29
CA MET A 1 83.23 25.19 -33.71
C MET A 1 82.93 25.11 -32.20
N PHE A 2 82.05 24.26 -31.81
CA PHE A 2 81.86 23.68 -30.46
C PHE A 2 80.74 22.66 -30.52
N LEU A 3 81.13 21.40 -30.30
CA LEU A 3 80.20 20.23 -30.19
C LEU A 3 79.45 20.24 -28.85
N PHE A 4 78.17 20.05 -28.89
CA PHE A 4 77.39 19.61 -27.69
C PHE A 4 76.80 18.24 -27.95
N ARG A 5 77.24 17.29 -27.11
CA ARG A 5 76.72 15.92 -27.01
C ARG A 5 75.38 15.97 -26.22
N VAL A 6 74.32 15.41 -26.79
CA VAL A 6 73.05 15.19 -26.11
C VAL A 6 73.02 13.76 -25.59
N PHE A 7 72.92 13.61 -24.25
CA PHE A 7 72.65 12.34 -23.58
C PHE A 7 71.15 12.04 -23.68
N ARG A 8 70.78 10.87 -24.26
CA ARG A 8 69.44 10.29 -24.20
C ARG A 8 69.39 9.37 -22.98
N SER A 9 68.54 9.71 -21.99
CA SER A 9 68.13 8.80 -20.90
C SER A 9 66.83 8.11 -21.25
N SER A 10 66.82 6.80 -21.44
CA SER A 10 65.63 5.97 -21.58
C SER A 10 64.95 5.84 -20.22
N ARG A 11 63.74 6.35 -20.11
CA ARG A 11 62.86 5.99 -18.99
C ARG A 11 61.81 4.97 -19.49
N THR A 12 61.98 3.72 -19.07
CA THR A 12 60.99 2.64 -19.24
C THR A 12 59.84 2.88 -18.30
N ALA A 13 58.67 3.26 -18.80
CA ALA A 13 57.45 3.33 -18.03
C ALA A 13 56.79 1.95 -18.00
N ILE A 14 56.75 1.33 -16.84
CA ILE A 14 55.96 0.09 -16.59
C ILE A 14 54.52 0.55 -16.38
N ILE A 15 53.65 0.27 -17.35
CA ILE A 15 52.22 0.43 -17.23
C ILE A 15 51.65 -0.83 -16.56
N LEU A 16 51.30 -0.75 -15.27
CA LEU A 16 50.50 -1.78 -14.59
C LEU A 16 49.02 -1.66 -15.06
N LEU A 17 48.63 -2.62 -15.90
CA LEU A 17 47.22 -2.80 -16.32
C LEU A 17 46.46 -3.50 -15.18
N LEU A 18 45.74 -2.72 -14.34
CA LEU A 18 44.76 -3.25 -13.39
C LEU A 18 43.49 -3.69 -14.17
N CYS A 19 43.40 -4.98 -14.49
CA CYS A 19 42.15 -5.56 -14.96
C CYS A 19 41.15 -5.61 -13.79
N PHE A 20 40.22 -4.68 -13.73
CA PHE A 20 39.02 -4.81 -12.94
C PHE A 20 38.14 -5.89 -13.57
N LEU A 21 38.11 -7.06 -12.98
CA LEU A 21 37.10 -8.08 -13.26
C LEU A 21 35.79 -7.59 -12.71
N VAL A 22 35.05 -6.83 -13.52
CA VAL A 22 33.63 -6.59 -13.30
C VAL A 22 32.93 -7.90 -13.65
N SER A 23 32.58 -8.69 -12.63
CA SER A 23 31.66 -9.81 -12.82
C SER A 23 30.30 -9.21 -13.26
N PRO A 24 29.82 -9.54 -14.46
CA PRO A 24 28.46 -9.16 -14.81
C PRO A 24 27.52 -9.93 -13.88
N CYS A 25 26.81 -9.23 -13.01
CA CYS A 25 25.62 -9.73 -12.37
C CYS A 25 24.66 -10.08 -13.52
N LEU A 26 24.47 -11.35 -13.83
CA LEU A 26 23.44 -11.81 -14.74
C LEU A 26 22.09 -11.48 -14.07
N GLN A 27 21.58 -10.27 -14.29
CA GLN A 27 20.16 -10.02 -14.13
C GLN A 27 19.47 -10.88 -15.19
N ALA A 28 18.62 -11.78 -14.74
CA ALA A 28 17.73 -12.50 -15.63
C ALA A 28 16.96 -11.41 -16.41
N GLN A 29 17.18 -11.36 -17.73
CA GLN A 29 16.42 -10.47 -18.60
C GLN A 29 14.96 -10.89 -18.52
N SER A 30 14.06 -9.98 -18.17
CA SER A 30 12.62 -10.21 -18.32
C SER A 30 12.33 -10.67 -19.74
N PRO A 31 11.36 -11.61 -19.93
CA PRO A 31 10.99 -12.04 -21.28
C PRO A 31 10.62 -10.83 -22.11
N SER A 32 10.95 -10.84 -23.39
CA SER A 32 10.62 -9.75 -24.31
C SER A 32 9.11 -9.63 -24.54
N HIS A 33 8.35 -10.64 -24.20
CA HIS A 33 6.90 -10.71 -24.33
C HIS A 33 6.32 -11.77 -23.39
N TYR A 34 5.20 -11.46 -22.72
CA TYR A 34 4.46 -12.38 -21.85
C TYR A 34 3.29 -13.00 -22.62
N GLU A 35 3.17 -14.32 -22.51
CA GLU A 35 2.05 -15.09 -23.03
C GLU A 35 1.01 -15.33 -21.93
N PRO A 36 -0.29 -15.56 -22.26
CA PRO A 36 -1.36 -15.78 -21.30
C PRO A 36 -1.31 -17.19 -20.68
N SER A 37 -0.19 -17.52 -20.04
CA SER A 37 0.04 -18.79 -19.37
C SER A 37 0.80 -18.58 -18.07
N LEU A 38 0.52 -19.40 -17.04
CA LEU A 38 1.23 -19.34 -15.77
C LEU A 38 2.75 -19.51 -15.95
N GLU A 39 3.18 -20.41 -16.86
CA GLU A 39 4.60 -20.61 -17.16
C GLU A 39 5.29 -19.32 -17.64
N SER A 40 4.59 -18.49 -18.41
CA SER A 40 5.13 -17.22 -18.89
C SER A 40 5.07 -16.13 -17.82
N LEU A 41 3.90 -16.00 -17.16
CA LEU A 41 3.66 -14.95 -16.17
C LEU A 41 4.57 -15.12 -14.93
N ASP A 42 4.81 -16.35 -14.46
CA ASP A 42 5.67 -16.64 -13.30
C ASP A 42 7.16 -16.27 -13.54
N LYS A 43 7.54 -15.89 -14.76
CA LYS A 43 8.85 -15.33 -15.08
C LYS A 43 8.94 -13.82 -14.81
N HIS A 44 7.80 -13.16 -14.49
CA HIS A 44 7.80 -11.74 -14.16
C HIS A 44 8.56 -11.51 -12.84
N PRO A 45 9.65 -10.73 -12.85
CA PRO A 45 10.39 -10.45 -11.63
C PRO A 45 9.67 -9.39 -10.81
N LEU A 46 9.64 -9.55 -9.49
CA LEU A 46 9.16 -8.48 -8.63
C LEU A 46 10.00 -7.20 -8.85
N PRO A 47 9.40 -6.09 -9.31
CA PRO A 47 10.13 -4.87 -9.58
C PRO A 47 10.77 -4.28 -8.32
N GLN A 48 12.01 -3.81 -8.45
CA GLN A 48 12.79 -3.23 -7.35
C GLN A 48 12.04 -2.06 -6.67
N TRP A 49 11.38 -1.21 -7.45
CA TRP A 49 10.65 -0.07 -6.92
C TRP A 49 9.56 -0.49 -5.90
N TYR A 50 8.84 -1.59 -6.18
CA TYR A 50 7.78 -2.08 -5.29
C TYR A 50 8.36 -2.71 -4.02
N ALA A 51 9.46 -3.45 -4.16
CA ALA A 51 10.20 -3.99 -3.02
C ALA A 51 10.76 -2.88 -2.11
N ASP A 52 11.06 -1.70 -2.64
CA ASP A 52 11.64 -0.55 -1.93
C ASP A 52 10.60 0.44 -1.39
N ALA A 53 9.41 0.47 -1.95
CA ALA A 53 8.37 1.47 -1.69
C ALA A 53 7.86 1.49 -0.24
N LYS A 54 7.52 0.35 0.35
CA LYS A 54 7.09 0.10 1.73
C LYS A 54 5.75 0.73 2.16
N LEU A 55 5.37 1.88 1.60
CA LEU A 55 4.13 2.59 1.93
C LEU A 55 3.42 3.04 0.66
N GLY A 56 2.18 2.60 0.51
CA GLY A 56 1.19 3.09 -0.43
C GLY A 56 -0.01 3.71 0.28
N ILE A 57 -0.75 4.54 -0.43
CA ILE A 57 -2.06 5.03 0.01
C ILE A 57 -3.14 4.37 -0.84
N PHE A 58 -4.11 3.75 -0.20
CA PHE A 58 -5.33 3.26 -0.80
C PHE A 58 -6.40 4.33 -0.70
N ILE A 59 -7.32 4.41 -1.65
CA ILE A 59 -8.40 5.40 -1.62
C ILE A 59 -9.70 4.72 -1.99
N HIS A 60 -10.62 4.62 -1.02
CA HIS A 60 -11.99 4.19 -1.27
C HIS A 60 -12.89 5.41 -1.40
N TRP A 61 -13.26 5.74 -2.64
CA TRP A 61 -14.08 6.91 -2.98
C TRP A 61 -15.12 6.56 -4.04
N GLY A 62 -16.36 7.00 -3.86
CA GLY A 62 -17.44 6.68 -4.77
C GLY A 62 -18.80 7.14 -4.25
N LEU A 63 -19.89 6.56 -4.77
CA LEU A 63 -21.25 6.93 -4.38
C LEU A 63 -21.51 6.75 -2.89
N TYR A 64 -20.90 5.74 -2.27
CA TYR A 64 -20.98 5.45 -0.82
C TYR A 64 -20.40 6.58 0.05
N SER A 65 -19.55 7.44 -0.50
CA SER A 65 -19.05 8.63 0.21
C SER A 65 -20.14 9.70 0.41
N VAL A 66 -21.26 9.65 -0.33
CA VAL A 66 -22.36 10.59 -0.18
C VAL A 66 -23.12 10.33 1.12
N PRO A 67 -23.68 9.12 1.37
CA PRO A 67 -24.24 8.82 2.69
C PRO A 67 -23.13 8.77 3.74
N GLY A 68 -21.96 8.29 3.41
CA GLY A 68 -20.76 8.26 4.25
C GLY A 68 -21.04 7.68 5.63
N TRP A 69 -21.67 6.51 5.72
CA TRP A 69 -22.10 5.96 7.00
C TRP A 69 -22.12 4.44 7.02
N ALA A 70 -21.63 3.89 8.11
CA ALA A 70 -21.81 2.50 8.53
C ALA A 70 -21.89 2.45 10.05
N PRO A 71 -22.48 1.37 10.65
CA PRO A 71 -22.54 1.25 12.09
C PRO A 71 -21.14 1.10 12.70
N LEU A 72 -20.92 1.71 13.86
CA LEU A 72 -19.75 1.48 14.68
C LEU A 72 -19.94 0.18 15.46
N ILE A 73 -19.23 -0.86 15.06
CA ILE A 73 -19.25 -2.12 15.75
C ILE A 73 -17.81 -2.52 16.06
N HIS A 74 -17.64 -3.16 17.20
CA HIS A 74 -16.38 -3.73 17.65
C HIS A 74 -16.44 -5.28 17.78
N PRO A 75 -17.02 -6.03 16.81
CA PRO A 75 -16.69 -7.44 16.75
C PRO A 75 -15.29 -7.56 16.16
N GLU A 76 -14.54 -8.54 16.61
CA GLU A 76 -13.38 -9.01 15.85
C GLU A 76 -13.83 -9.31 14.41
N HIS A 77 -12.92 -9.15 13.45
CA HIS A 77 -13.23 -9.33 12.02
C HIS A 77 -13.64 -10.78 11.74
N ASP A 78 -14.91 -11.08 11.93
CA ASP A 78 -15.51 -12.38 11.61
C ASP A 78 -16.47 -12.22 10.42
N PHE A 79 -15.90 -12.17 9.22
CA PHE A 79 -16.66 -12.14 7.95
C PHE A 79 -17.57 -13.36 7.75
N THR A 80 -17.45 -14.39 8.60
CA THR A 80 -18.28 -15.61 8.51
C THR A 80 -19.53 -15.53 9.38
N SER A 81 -19.64 -14.53 10.24
CA SER A 81 -20.80 -14.33 11.10
C SER A 81 -21.93 -13.60 10.36
N PRO A 82 -23.18 -14.12 10.34
CA PRO A 82 -24.33 -13.39 9.83
C PRO A 82 -24.57 -12.05 10.54
N ASP A 83 -24.22 -11.97 11.83
CA ASP A 83 -24.31 -10.72 12.59
C ASP A 83 -23.34 -9.67 12.06
N TYR A 84 -22.09 -10.05 11.75
CA TYR A 84 -21.12 -9.16 11.10
C TYR A 84 -21.65 -8.63 9.77
N ILE A 85 -22.22 -9.50 8.91
CA ILE A 85 -22.77 -9.09 7.61
C ILE A 85 -23.89 -8.09 7.77
N THR A 86 -24.82 -8.31 8.73
CA THR A 86 -25.95 -7.42 9.01
C THR A 86 -25.48 -6.07 9.56
N HIS A 87 -24.43 -6.08 10.36
CA HIS A 87 -23.85 -4.91 11.00
C HIS A 87 -22.52 -4.47 10.35
N ASN A 88 -22.33 -4.73 9.08
CA ASN A 88 -21.09 -4.45 8.37
C ASN A 88 -20.59 -3.01 8.62
N PRO A 89 -19.37 -2.82 9.16
CA PRO A 89 -18.81 -1.49 9.47
C PRO A 89 -18.25 -0.76 8.25
N TYR A 90 -18.28 -1.38 7.06
CA TYR A 90 -17.71 -0.84 5.84
C TYR A 90 -18.71 0.06 5.12
N ALA A 91 -18.43 1.36 5.06
CA ALA A 91 -19.29 2.34 4.39
C ALA A 91 -19.37 2.09 2.87
N GLU A 92 -18.35 1.53 2.25
CA GLU A 92 -18.33 1.15 0.83
C GLU A 92 -19.27 -0.04 0.53
N TRP A 93 -19.71 -0.76 1.54
CA TRP A 93 -20.75 -1.80 1.45
C TRP A 93 -22.18 -1.25 1.64
N TYR A 94 -22.35 0.06 1.68
CA TYR A 94 -23.65 0.71 1.94
C TYR A 94 -24.78 0.14 1.09
N LEU A 95 -24.57 -0.05 -0.22
CA LEU A 95 -25.58 -0.60 -1.14
C LEU A 95 -26.05 -2.01 -0.72
N ASN A 96 -25.17 -2.87 -0.27
CA ASN A 96 -25.55 -4.17 0.26
C ASN A 96 -26.30 -4.02 1.58
N SER A 97 -25.74 -3.27 2.52
CA SER A 97 -26.24 -3.16 3.90
C SER A 97 -27.60 -2.46 3.98
N MET A 98 -27.88 -1.47 3.11
CA MET A 98 -29.20 -0.82 3.05
C MET A 98 -30.33 -1.75 2.56
N ARG A 99 -29.99 -2.89 1.93
CA ARG A 99 -30.97 -3.89 1.45
C ARG A 99 -31.26 -4.98 2.49
N LEU A 100 -30.51 -5.05 3.58
CA LEU A 100 -30.64 -6.09 4.60
C LEU A 100 -31.71 -5.72 5.64
N GLU A 101 -32.66 -6.62 5.87
CA GLU A 101 -33.62 -6.45 6.96
C GLU A 101 -32.91 -6.50 8.31
N GLY A 102 -33.23 -5.57 9.19
CA GLY A 102 -32.63 -5.45 10.51
C GLY A 102 -31.27 -4.72 10.53
N ALA A 103 -30.66 -4.43 9.37
CA ALA A 103 -29.38 -3.72 9.34
C ALA A 103 -29.54 -2.25 9.80
N PRO A 104 -28.64 -1.78 10.67
CA PRO A 104 -28.59 -0.38 11.07
C PRO A 104 -28.48 0.58 9.85
N THR A 105 -27.74 0.21 8.82
CA THR A 105 -27.61 0.97 7.58
C THR A 105 -28.93 1.15 6.86
N LYS A 106 -29.81 0.13 6.85
CA LYS A 106 -31.16 0.24 6.29
C LYS A 106 -32.03 1.24 7.08
N ALA A 107 -31.93 1.20 8.40
CA ALA A 107 -32.64 2.12 9.27
C ALA A 107 -32.16 3.57 9.04
N TYR A 108 -30.85 3.79 9.01
CA TYR A 108 -30.20 5.06 8.72
C TYR A 108 -30.64 5.61 7.33
N HIS A 109 -30.61 4.75 6.29
CA HIS A 109 -31.00 5.13 4.95
C HIS A 109 -32.46 5.62 4.90
N ARG A 110 -33.38 4.87 5.52
CA ARG A 110 -34.80 5.22 5.57
C ARG A 110 -35.04 6.54 6.31
N GLU A 111 -34.33 6.78 7.39
CA GLU A 111 -34.47 7.98 8.21
C GLU A 111 -33.99 9.23 7.47
N HIS A 112 -32.85 9.14 6.76
CA HIS A 112 -32.17 10.29 6.19
C HIS A 112 -32.56 10.58 4.73
N TYR A 113 -32.96 9.55 3.97
CA TYR A 113 -33.23 9.66 2.54
C TYR A 113 -34.66 9.22 2.15
N GLY A 114 -35.30 8.41 2.99
CA GLY A 114 -36.60 7.82 2.70
C GLY A 114 -36.48 6.37 2.24
N ALA A 115 -37.54 5.56 2.47
CA ALA A 115 -37.53 4.13 2.21
C ALA A 115 -37.39 3.77 0.71
N ASP A 116 -37.87 4.64 -0.17
CA ASP A 116 -37.90 4.44 -1.63
C ASP A 116 -36.76 5.18 -2.36
N TYR A 117 -35.82 5.78 -1.63
CA TYR A 117 -34.69 6.46 -2.25
C TYR A 117 -33.69 5.45 -2.79
N ASP A 118 -33.54 5.42 -4.11
CA ASP A 118 -32.63 4.50 -4.79
C ASP A 118 -31.16 4.91 -4.56
N TYR A 119 -30.28 3.94 -4.32
CA TYR A 119 -28.84 4.18 -4.11
C TYR A 119 -28.19 4.99 -5.23
N TYR A 120 -28.55 4.71 -6.49
CA TYR A 120 -27.96 5.42 -7.63
C TYR A 120 -28.47 6.86 -7.79
N ASN A 121 -29.42 7.30 -6.96
CA ASN A 121 -29.74 8.72 -6.81
C ASN A 121 -28.59 9.51 -6.14
N PHE A 122 -27.63 8.84 -5.54
CA PHE A 122 -26.41 9.47 -5.08
C PHE A 122 -25.45 9.88 -6.23
N ALA A 123 -25.59 9.32 -7.44
CA ALA A 123 -24.73 9.65 -8.58
C ALA A 123 -24.75 11.15 -8.96
N PRO A 124 -25.90 11.81 -9.16
CA PRO A 124 -25.92 13.26 -9.42
C PRO A 124 -25.41 14.09 -8.23
N VAL A 125 -25.55 13.60 -6.99
CA VAL A 125 -24.99 14.27 -5.81
C VAL A 125 -23.46 14.18 -5.83
N PHE A 126 -22.93 12.99 -5.97
CA PHE A 126 -21.48 12.75 -6.07
C PHE A 126 -20.88 13.57 -7.23
N ASN A 127 -21.49 13.52 -8.41
CA ASN A 127 -21.05 14.25 -9.59
C ASN A 127 -21.04 15.79 -9.42
N ARG A 128 -21.89 16.33 -8.56
CA ARG A 128 -21.85 17.74 -8.15
C ARG A 128 -20.72 17.99 -7.17
N GLU A 129 -20.56 17.15 -6.16
CA GLU A 129 -19.57 17.35 -5.10
C GLU A 129 -18.13 17.21 -5.60
N ILE A 130 -17.84 16.25 -6.50
CA ILE A 130 -16.49 16.07 -7.07
C ILE A 130 -15.98 17.29 -7.84
N GLN A 131 -16.85 18.25 -8.21
CA GLN A 131 -16.40 19.50 -8.85
C GLN A 131 -15.54 20.37 -7.92
N LYS A 132 -15.62 20.16 -6.61
CA LYS A 132 -14.81 20.85 -5.61
C LYS A 132 -13.44 20.21 -5.41
N TRP A 133 -13.27 18.96 -5.82
CA TRP A 133 -12.05 18.20 -5.63
C TRP A 133 -10.87 18.71 -6.46
N ASN A 134 -9.71 18.78 -5.83
CA ASN A 134 -8.44 19.11 -6.48
C ASN A 134 -7.44 17.96 -6.31
N PRO A 135 -7.07 17.24 -7.39
CA PRO A 135 -6.15 16.10 -7.34
C PRO A 135 -4.74 16.47 -6.88
N ASP A 136 -4.26 17.68 -7.19
CA ASP A 136 -2.92 18.12 -6.77
C ASP A 136 -2.83 18.25 -5.24
N THR A 137 -3.95 18.57 -4.56
CA THR A 137 -4.03 18.58 -3.09
C THR A 137 -3.81 17.19 -2.51
N TRP A 138 -4.49 16.17 -3.04
CA TRP A 138 -4.31 14.79 -2.61
C TRP A 138 -2.89 14.30 -2.86
N ALA A 139 -2.39 14.50 -4.08
CA ALA A 139 -1.05 14.10 -4.45
C ALA A 139 0.02 14.66 -3.50
N LYS A 140 -0.12 15.95 -3.12
CA LYS A 140 0.77 16.58 -2.13
C LYS A 140 0.63 15.95 -0.74
N ILE A 141 -0.59 15.72 -0.26
CA ILE A 141 -0.83 15.10 1.05
C ILE A 141 -0.18 13.71 1.12
N PHE A 142 -0.37 12.90 0.09
CA PHE A 142 0.17 11.53 0.06
C PHE A 142 1.70 11.52 -0.07
N HIS A 143 2.26 12.43 -0.84
CA HIS A 143 3.71 12.63 -0.89
C HIS A 143 4.26 13.03 0.49
N ASP A 144 3.64 14.01 1.15
CA ASP A 144 4.08 14.51 2.47
C ASP A 144 3.88 13.46 3.57
N ALA A 145 2.89 12.57 3.44
CA ALA A 145 2.73 11.39 4.30
C ALA A 145 3.83 10.35 4.09
N GLY A 146 4.64 10.47 3.04
CA GLY A 146 5.76 9.58 2.73
C GLY A 146 5.41 8.41 1.81
N ALA A 147 4.21 8.37 1.23
CA ALA A 147 3.83 7.34 0.26
C ALA A 147 4.76 7.31 -0.95
N LYS A 148 4.85 6.14 -1.59
CA LYS A 148 5.60 5.94 -2.85
C LYS A 148 4.67 5.58 -4.01
N TYR A 149 3.49 5.13 -3.71
CA TYR A 149 2.44 4.83 -4.67
C TYR A 149 1.06 5.09 -4.06
N VAL A 150 0.08 5.20 -4.93
CA VAL A 150 -1.33 5.42 -4.57
C VAL A 150 -2.15 4.40 -5.34
N VAL A 151 -3.17 3.80 -4.73
CA VAL A 151 -4.13 2.92 -5.40
C VAL A 151 -5.53 3.52 -5.24
N LEU A 152 -6.23 3.80 -6.36
CA LEU A 152 -7.58 4.34 -6.34
C LEU A 152 -8.59 3.26 -6.69
N THR A 153 -9.70 3.17 -5.96
CA THR A 153 -10.85 2.36 -6.36
C THR A 153 -11.50 2.95 -7.61
N THR A 154 -11.23 2.37 -8.78
CA THR A 154 -11.79 2.87 -10.04
C THR A 154 -13.24 2.46 -10.24
N LYS A 155 -13.61 1.25 -9.82
CA LYS A 155 -14.97 0.70 -9.73
C LYS A 155 -15.06 -0.20 -8.51
N HIS A 156 -15.93 0.12 -7.57
CA HIS A 156 -16.24 -0.76 -6.45
C HIS A 156 -17.43 -1.70 -6.80
N HIS A 157 -17.94 -2.48 -5.84
CA HIS A 157 -19.00 -3.48 -6.03
C HIS A 157 -20.33 -2.89 -6.51
N ASP A 158 -20.54 -1.59 -6.32
CA ASP A 158 -21.75 -0.88 -6.77
C ASP A 158 -21.79 -0.63 -8.29
N GLY A 159 -20.69 -0.91 -9.01
CA GLY A 159 -20.61 -0.80 -10.46
C GLY A 159 -20.48 0.63 -11.00
N PHE A 160 -20.42 1.65 -10.13
CA PHE A 160 -20.14 3.02 -10.53
C PHE A 160 -18.65 3.23 -10.83
N THR A 161 -18.32 3.79 -12.00
CA THR A 161 -16.92 4.01 -12.39
C THR A 161 -16.46 5.43 -12.13
N LEU A 162 -15.21 5.59 -11.66
CA LEU A 162 -14.60 6.91 -11.43
C LEU A 162 -13.94 7.50 -12.70
N TRP A 163 -14.16 6.87 -13.85
CA TRP A 163 -13.75 7.38 -15.17
C TRP A 163 -14.90 7.23 -16.16
N PRO A 164 -14.99 8.08 -17.19
CA PRO A 164 -15.97 7.96 -18.25
C PRO A 164 -15.54 6.82 -19.20
N SER A 165 -15.95 5.58 -18.84
CA SER A 165 -15.61 4.38 -19.60
C SER A 165 -16.27 4.37 -20.97
N LEU A 166 -15.55 3.86 -21.97
CA LEU A 166 -16.08 3.59 -23.32
C LEU A 166 -16.98 2.34 -23.35
N THR A 167 -16.96 1.54 -22.29
CA THR A 167 -17.79 0.35 -22.10
C THR A 167 -18.86 0.66 -21.03
N PRO A 168 -20.03 1.20 -21.43
CA PRO A 168 -21.06 1.62 -20.48
C PRO A 168 -21.67 0.42 -19.75
N ASN A 169 -22.10 0.64 -18.52
CA ASN A 169 -22.81 -0.36 -17.74
C ASN A 169 -24.23 -0.57 -18.30
N PRO A 170 -24.57 -1.77 -18.84
CA PRO A 170 -25.86 -2.00 -19.48
C PRO A 170 -27.03 -2.07 -18.48
N LYS A 171 -26.77 -2.00 -17.18
CA LYS A 171 -27.77 -2.11 -16.11
C LYS A 171 -28.13 -0.77 -15.48
N LEU A 172 -27.37 0.27 -15.75
CA LEU A 172 -27.59 1.61 -15.21
C LEU A 172 -27.96 2.61 -16.30
N ALA A 173 -28.81 3.57 -15.98
CA ALA A 173 -29.08 4.72 -16.83
C ALA A 173 -27.78 5.53 -17.05
N ALA A 174 -27.61 6.16 -18.19
CA ALA A 174 -26.36 6.81 -18.60
C ALA A 174 -25.84 7.82 -17.59
N GLU A 175 -26.73 8.60 -16.97
CA GLU A 175 -26.40 9.63 -15.97
C GLU A 175 -26.00 9.08 -14.59
N ARG A 176 -26.07 7.74 -14.40
CA ARG A 176 -25.80 7.04 -13.14
C ARG A 176 -24.64 6.05 -13.21
N GLN A 177 -23.94 6.00 -14.34
CA GLN A 177 -22.94 4.96 -14.61
C GLN A 177 -21.54 5.33 -14.13
N HIS A 178 -21.18 6.61 -14.22
CA HIS A 178 -19.80 7.05 -14.01
C HIS A 178 -19.70 8.49 -13.49
N ALA A 179 -18.52 8.82 -12.98
CA ALA A 179 -18.15 10.19 -12.68
C ALA A 179 -18.14 11.05 -13.94
N THR A 180 -18.61 12.29 -13.83
CA THR A 180 -18.62 13.26 -14.94
C THR A 180 -17.24 13.84 -15.26
N ARG A 181 -16.27 13.63 -14.37
CA ARG A 181 -14.85 13.92 -14.54
C ARG A 181 -14.06 12.61 -14.67
N ASP A 182 -12.94 12.64 -15.36
CA ASP A 182 -11.97 11.53 -15.38
C ASP A 182 -11.10 11.59 -14.10
N LEU A 183 -11.68 11.16 -12.97
CA LEU A 183 -11.00 11.22 -11.67
C LEU A 183 -9.74 10.34 -11.66
N VAL A 184 -9.76 9.23 -12.40
CA VAL A 184 -8.61 8.31 -12.54
C VAL A 184 -7.46 9.00 -13.27
N GLY A 185 -7.73 9.59 -14.44
CA GLY A 185 -6.72 10.28 -15.24
C GLY A 185 -6.18 11.53 -14.54
N GLU A 186 -7.06 12.32 -13.91
CA GLU A 186 -6.66 13.53 -13.19
C GLU A 186 -5.76 13.20 -11.98
N LEU A 187 -6.09 12.15 -11.19
CA LEU A 187 -5.25 11.74 -10.07
C LEU A 187 -3.93 11.13 -10.56
N THR A 188 -3.96 10.31 -11.62
CA THR A 188 -2.75 9.73 -12.23
C THR A 188 -1.76 10.82 -12.60
N ALA A 189 -2.25 11.88 -13.25
CA ALA A 189 -1.39 13.01 -13.63
C ALA A 189 -0.86 13.78 -12.40
N ALA A 190 -1.68 13.96 -11.36
CA ALA A 190 -1.30 14.70 -10.16
C ALA A 190 -0.25 13.94 -9.32
N VAL A 191 -0.44 12.64 -9.07
CA VAL A 191 0.53 11.84 -8.31
C VAL A 191 1.85 11.68 -9.06
N GLY A 192 1.80 11.56 -10.40
CA GLY A 192 3.00 11.54 -11.24
C GLY A 192 3.86 12.80 -11.11
N LYS A 193 3.26 13.99 -11.01
CA LYS A 193 3.97 15.26 -10.76
C LYS A 193 4.72 15.27 -9.42
N GLN A 194 4.23 14.51 -8.42
CA GLN A 194 4.86 14.37 -7.11
C GLN A 194 5.89 13.22 -7.07
N GLY A 195 6.14 12.53 -8.20
CA GLY A 195 7.04 11.37 -8.25
C GLY A 195 6.46 10.11 -7.61
N LEU A 196 5.15 10.07 -7.37
CA LEU A 196 4.46 8.88 -6.89
C LEU A 196 4.00 8.02 -8.07
N ARG A 197 3.86 6.71 -7.85
CA ARG A 197 3.30 5.79 -8.83
C ARG A 197 1.81 5.61 -8.61
N MET A 198 1.04 5.51 -9.69
CA MET A 198 -0.40 5.28 -9.64
C MET A 198 -0.71 3.81 -9.80
N GLY A 199 -1.53 3.27 -8.91
CA GLY A 199 -2.17 1.97 -8.99
C GLY A 199 -3.68 2.11 -9.10
N LEU A 200 -4.33 1.10 -9.66
CA LEU A 200 -5.77 1.07 -9.87
C LEU A 200 -6.36 -0.20 -9.29
N TYR A 201 -7.35 -0.01 -8.41
CA TYR A 201 -8.20 -1.09 -7.92
C TYR A 201 -9.42 -1.23 -8.82
N TYR A 202 -9.83 -2.47 -9.04
CA TYR A 202 -11.06 -2.81 -9.75
C TYR A 202 -11.76 -3.99 -9.06
N SER A 203 -13.05 -3.84 -8.74
CA SER A 203 -13.86 -4.96 -8.26
C SER A 203 -14.22 -5.88 -9.43
N GLY A 204 -13.42 -6.93 -9.62
CA GLY A 204 -13.64 -7.92 -10.68
C GLY A 204 -14.70 -8.97 -10.30
N GLY A 205 -14.68 -9.42 -9.05
CA GLY A 205 -15.55 -10.49 -8.58
C GLY A 205 -16.98 -10.08 -8.26
N TYR A 206 -17.20 -8.80 -7.88
CA TYR A 206 -18.54 -8.27 -7.60
C TYR A 206 -18.90 -7.11 -8.50
N ASP A 207 -20.14 -7.15 -8.96
CA ASP A 207 -20.85 -6.00 -9.53
C ASP A 207 -22.34 -6.17 -9.26
N TRP A 208 -22.82 -5.43 -8.27
CA TRP A 208 -24.21 -5.54 -7.79
C TRP A 208 -25.24 -4.95 -8.76
N THR A 209 -24.82 -4.42 -9.90
CA THR A 209 -25.70 -4.08 -11.01
C THR A 209 -26.03 -5.30 -11.86
N PHE A 210 -25.10 -6.25 -12.00
CA PHE A 210 -25.31 -7.50 -12.72
C PHE A 210 -25.96 -8.58 -11.87
N VAL A 211 -25.52 -8.74 -10.60
CA VAL A 211 -26.13 -9.64 -9.63
C VAL A 211 -26.40 -8.84 -8.33
N PRO A 212 -27.62 -8.31 -8.19
CA PRO A 212 -27.90 -7.30 -7.17
C PRO A 212 -27.86 -7.79 -5.71
N GLY A 213 -27.67 -9.07 -5.44
CA GLY A 213 -27.63 -9.58 -4.07
C GLY A 213 -28.96 -9.52 -3.34
N PRO A 214 -29.05 -9.26 -2.05
CA PRO A 214 -27.97 -8.92 -1.14
C PRO A 214 -27.19 -10.12 -0.59
N ILE A 215 -25.99 -9.85 -0.08
CA ILE A 215 -25.22 -10.80 0.75
C ILE A 215 -25.77 -10.73 2.18
N ARG A 216 -26.33 -11.84 2.68
CA ARG A 216 -26.99 -11.94 3.99
C ARG A 216 -26.29 -12.93 4.91
N VAL A 217 -25.69 -13.94 4.29
CA VAL A 217 -24.99 -15.03 4.96
C VAL A 217 -23.73 -15.39 4.17
N PRO A 218 -22.75 -16.08 4.77
CA PRO A 218 -21.51 -16.44 4.07
C PRO A 218 -21.68 -17.17 2.74
N ALA A 219 -22.74 -18.01 2.63
CA ALA A 219 -23.05 -18.71 1.36
C ALA A 219 -23.40 -17.78 0.20
N ASP A 220 -23.89 -16.57 0.48
CA ASP A 220 -24.25 -15.60 -0.54
C ASP A 220 -23.00 -14.99 -1.23
N TYR A 221 -21.82 -15.02 -0.59
CA TYR A 221 -20.57 -14.46 -1.18
C TYR A 221 -20.26 -15.06 -2.55
N GLU A 222 -20.40 -16.36 -2.70
CA GLU A 222 -20.19 -17.01 -4.00
C GLU A 222 -21.41 -16.84 -4.94
N ALA A 223 -22.63 -16.83 -4.39
CA ALA A 223 -23.85 -16.75 -5.18
C ALA A 223 -24.04 -15.43 -5.91
N VAL A 224 -23.48 -14.34 -5.39
CA VAL A 224 -23.60 -13.00 -5.99
C VAL A 224 -22.45 -12.63 -6.91
N LYS A 225 -21.47 -13.51 -7.14
CA LYS A 225 -20.42 -13.29 -8.15
C LYS A 225 -21.03 -13.41 -9.56
N PRO A 226 -21.01 -12.36 -10.38
CA PRO A 226 -21.52 -12.43 -11.76
C PRO A 226 -20.68 -13.41 -12.59
N GLN A 227 -21.34 -14.40 -13.22
CA GLN A 227 -20.66 -15.44 -14.00
C GLN A 227 -21.06 -15.45 -15.49
N SER A 228 -21.89 -14.49 -15.93
CA SER A 228 -22.35 -14.43 -17.33
C SER A 228 -21.22 -14.00 -18.27
N GLU A 229 -21.23 -14.52 -19.51
CA GLU A 229 -20.29 -14.07 -20.55
C GLU A 229 -20.38 -12.56 -20.80
N ALA A 230 -21.56 -11.97 -20.65
CA ALA A 230 -21.73 -10.51 -20.78
C ALA A 230 -20.92 -9.76 -19.74
N TYR A 231 -20.90 -10.25 -18.48
CA TYR A 231 -20.10 -9.65 -17.43
C TYR A 231 -18.59 -9.87 -17.64
N GLY A 232 -18.17 -11.07 -18.05
CA GLY A 232 -16.76 -11.33 -18.34
C GLY A 232 -16.21 -10.39 -19.42
N LYS A 233 -16.96 -10.21 -20.52
CA LYS A 233 -16.60 -9.26 -21.58
C LYS A 233 -16.56 -7.80 -21.09
N TYR A 234 -17.50 -7.43 -20.23
CA TYR A 234 -17.54 -6.10 -19.61
C TYR A 234 -16.32 -5.85 -18.72
N ALA A 235 -15.99 -6.79 -17.83
CA ALA A 235 -14.83 -6.70 -16.94
C ALA A 235 -13.51 -6.67 -17.72
N ASP A 236 -13.34 -7.54 -18.72
CA ASP A 236 -12.17 -7.55 -19.60
C ASP A 236 -11.98 -6.23 -20.34
N ALA A 237 -13.08 -5.65 -20.86
CA ALA A 237 -13.02 -4.38 -21.58
C ALA A 237 -12.62 -3.22 -20.64
N HIS A 238 -13.16 -3.18 -19.42
CA HIS A 238 -12.78 -2.19 -18.41
C HIS A 238 -11.30 -2.33 -18.02
N MET A 239 -10.82 -3.54 -17.74
CA MET A 239 -9.43 -3.78 -17.39
C MET A 239 -8.48 -3.32 -18.50
N ARG A 240 -8.76 -3.67 -19.77
CA ARG A 240 -7.97 -3.19 -20.90
C ARG A 240 -7.97 -1.67 -21.01
N GLU A 241 -9.15 -1.06 -20.88
CA GLU A 241 -9.26 0.40 -20.90
C GLU A 241 -8.42 1.07 -19.80
N LEU A 242 -8.45 0.54 -18.57
CA LEU A 242 -7.65 1.05 -17.46
C LEU A 242 -6.15 0.88 -17.72
N ILE A 243 -5.73 -0.28 -18.21
CA ILE A 243 -4.32 -0.58 -18.54
C ILE A 243 -3.82 0.35 -19.65
N GLU A 244 -4.56 0.46 -20.74
CA GLU A 244 -4.15 1.22 -21.92
C GLU A 244 -4.17 2.74 -21.71
N ARG A 245 -5.16 3.25 -20.95
CA ARG A 245 -5.29 4.70 -20.73
C ARG A 245 -4.37 5.25 -19.66
N TYR A 246 -4.15 4.48 -18.58
CA TYR A 246 -3.52 5.04 -17.38
C TYR A 246 -2.19 4.37 -17.01
N HIS A 247 -1.82 3.25 -17.62
CA HIS A 247 -0.57 2.51 -17.39
C HIS A 247 -0.27 2.34 -15.88
N PRO A 248 -1.19 1.72 -15.10
CA PRO A 248 -1.05 1.66 -13.65
C PRO A 248 0.18 0.86 -13.23
N ALA A 249 0.93 1.35 -12.25
CA ALA A 249 2.06 0.63 -11.68
C ALA A 249 1.63 -0.54 -10.77
N VAL A 250 0.40 -0.50 -10.24
CA VAL A 250 -0.24 -1.59 -9.49
C VAL A 250 -1.60 -1.87 -10.12
N LEU A 251 -1.84 -3.09 -10.53
CA LEU A 251 -3.16 -3.57 -10.94
C LEU A 251 -3.73 -4.40 -9.80
N TRP A 252 -4.64 -3.81 -9.05
CA TRP A 252 -5.24 -4.38 -7.86
C TRP A 252 -6.66 -4.86 -8.15
N ASN A 253 -6.89 -6.17 -8.20
CA ASN A 253 -8.21 -6.76 -8.40
C ASN A 253 -8.83 -7.14 -7.07
N ASP A 254 -10.15 -7.25 -6.98
CA ASP A 254 -10.82 -7.65 -5.75
C ASP A 254 -11.89 -8.72 -5.97
N ILE A 255 -12.05 -9.61 -4.95
CA ILE A 255 -13.08 -10.65 -4.85
C ILE A 255 -13.05 -11.65 -6.04
N ASP A 256 -11.89 -12.07 -6.51
CA ASP A 256 -11.69 -12.89 -7.71
C ASP A 256 -11.97 -12.13 -9.03
N TYR A 257 -11.79 -12.85 -10.13
CA TYR A 257 -12.14 -12.37 -11.46
C TYR A 257 -13.27 -13.27 -12.04
N PRO A 258 -14.20 -12.76 -12.86
CA PRO A 258 -15.27 -13.58 -13.40
C PRO A 258 -14.72 -14.78 -14.17
N LYS A 259 -15.27 -15.98 -13.95
CA LYS A 259 -14.87 -17.22 -14.64
C LYS A 259 -15.04 -17.14 -16.16
N SER A 260 -15.98 -16.30 -16.64
CA SER A 260 -16.22 -16.01 -18.05
C SER A 260 -15.29 -14.96 -18.65
N GLY A 261 -14.42 -14.34 -17.83
CA GLY A 261 -13.38 -13.41 -18.24
C GLY A 261 -12.05 -14.12 -18.54
N HIS A 262 -11.03 -13.36 -18.88
CA HIS A 262 -9.75 -13.87 -19.34
C HIS A 262 -8.57 -13.34 -18.47
N PRO A 263 -8.48 -13.69 -17.16
CA PRO A 263 -7.50 -13.08 -16.26
C PRO A 263 -6.05 -13.28 -16.73
N LEU A 264 -5.66 -14.46 -17.24
CA LEU A 264 -4.29 -14.69 -17.73
C LEU A 264 -3.97 -13.82 -18.96
N GLN A 265 -4.97 -13.58 -19.82
CA GLN A 265 -4.81 -12.69 -20.98
C GLN A 265 -4.61 -11.22 -20.51
N ILE A 266 -5.44 -10.76 -19.55
CA ILE A 266 -5.33 -9.43 -18.97
C ILE A 266 -3.96 -9.23 -18.31
N MET A 267 -3.48 -10.21 -17.53
CA MET A 267 -2.16 -10.16 -16.90
C MET A 267 -1.02 -10.08 -17.91
N ALA A 268 -1.08 -10.87 -18.99
CA ALA A 268 -0.09 -10.84 -20.06
C ALA A 268 -0.08 -9.48 -20.80
N GLU A 269 -1.26 -8.97 -21.15
CA GLU A 269 -1.44 -7.65 -21.76
C GLU A 269 -0.91 -6.54 -20.83
N TYR A 270 -1.17 -6.66 -19.52
CA TYR A 270 -0.67 -5.72 -18.52
C TYR A 270 0.85 -5.68 -18.46
N TYR A 271 1.53 -6.81 -18.27
CA TYR A 271 3.00 -6.83 -18.20
C TYR A 271 3.66 -6.43 -19.53
N ASN A 272 3.02 -6.71 -20.66
CA ASN A 272 3.49 -6.25 -21.98
C ASN A 272 3.35 -4.73 -22.15
N THR A 273 2.37 -4.11 -21.47
CA THR A 273 2.11 -2.66 -21.50
C THR A 273 2.87 -1.91 -20.41
N VAL A 274 2.97 -2.51 -19.21
CA VAL A 274 3.62 -1.94 -18.03
C VAL A 274 4.63 -2.95 -17.47
N PRO A 275 5.84 -3.06 -18.05
CA PRO A 275 6.80 -4.12 -17.72
C PRO A 275 7.30 -4.12 -16.28
N ASP A 276 7.21 -3.00 -15.57
CA ASP A 276 7.55 -2.88 -14.15
C ASP A 276 6.29 -2.74 -13.25
N GLY A 277 5.12 -3.13 -13.77
CA GLY A 277 3.88 -3.20 -13.01
C GLY A 277 3.83 -4.40 -12.07
N VAL A 278 2.93 -4.37 -11.10
CA VAL A 278 2.69 -5.49 -10.17
C VAL A 278 1.20 -5.82 -10.06
N ILE A 279 0.91 -7.10 -9.81
CA ILE A 279 -0.45 -7.65 -9.68
C ILE A 279 -0.59 -8.32 -8.31
N ASP A 280 -1.73 -8.10 -7.64
CA ASP A 280 -2.10 -8.74 -6.39
C ASP A 280 -2.58 -10.19 -6.58
N ASP A 281 -2.84 -10.90 -5.47
CA ASP A 281 -3.26 -12.32 -5.47
C ASP A 281 -4.79 -12.54 -5.56
N ARG A 282 -5.58 -11.49 -5.83
CA ARG A 282 -7.04 -11.57 -5.79
C ARG A 282 -7.72 -11.78 -7.15
N PHE A 283 -6.98 -12.17 -8.18
CA PHE A 283 -7.56 -12.53 -9.49
C PHE A 283 -8.17 -13.95 -9.58
N GLY A 284 -8.09 -14.74 -8.50
CA GLY A 284 -8.57 -16.12 -8.52
C GLY A 284 -7.74 -17.09 -9.36
N VAL A 285 -6.53 -16.67 -9.77
CA VAL A 285 -5.53 -17.51 -10.46
C VAL A 285 -4.27 -17.60 -9.59
N LYS A 286 -3.39 -18.57 -9.89
CA LYS A 286 -2.22 -18.83 -9.03
C LYS A 286 -1.07 -17.80 -9.17
N HIS A 287 -1.07 -17.01 -10.23
CA HIS A 287 -0.04 -16.01 -10.46
C HIS A 287 -0.34 -14.72 -9.69
N SER A 288 0.67 -14.16 -9.03
CA SER A 288 0.68 -12.82 -8.42
C SER A 288 2.09 -12.38 -8.10
N ASP A 289 2.36 -11.07 -8.03
CA ASP A 289 3.64 -10.51 -7.58
C ASP A 289 3.71 -10.38 -6.05
N PHE A 290 2.56 -10.25 -5.41
CA PHE A 290 2.45 -10.12 -3.96
C PHE A 290 1.11 -10.68 -3.44
N ILE A 291 1.09 -11.07 -2.16
CA ILE A 291 -0.13 -11.45 -1.45
C ILE A 291 -0.67 -10.23 -0.68
N SER A 292 -2.00 -10.09 -0.59
CA SER A 292 -2.69 -8.92 -0.06
C SER A 292 -3.61 -9.22 1.12
N PRO A 293 -3.09 -9.63 2.31
CA PRO A 293 -3.92 -9.82 3.50
C PRO A 293 -4.55 -8.48 3.95
N GLU A 294 -5.79 -8.58 4.45
CA GLU A 294 -6.56 -7.45 4.91
C GLU A 294 -6.66 -7.45 6.43
N TYR A 295 -6.22 -6.37 7.08
CA TYR A 295 -6.13 -6.23 8.55
C TYR A 295 -5.37 -7.36 9.25
N VAL A 296 -4.47 -8.03 8.56
CA VAL A 296 -3.70 -9.16 9.09
C VAL A 296 -2.21 -8.92 8.90
N THR A 297 -1.48 -8.84 10.00
CA THR A 297 -0.02 -8.75 10.01
C THR A 297 0.59 -10.13 10.19
N LEU A 298 1.56 -10.48 9.37
CA LEU A 298 2.25 -11.78 9.46
C LEU A 298 3.12 -11.87 10.71
N ASP A 299 3.22 -13.08 11.30
CA ASP A 299 4.04 -13.33 12.50
C ASP A 299 5.55 -13.40 12.22
N LYS A 300 5.93 -13.78 10.99
CA LYS A 300 7.31 -14.08 10.59
C LYS A 300 7.71 -13.29 9.34
N ILE A 301 9.01 -13.24 9.10
CA ILE A 301 9.56 -12.79 7.82
C ILE A 301 8.99 -13.68 6.71
N SER A 302 8.30 -13.07 5.76
CA SER A 302 7.75 -13.76 4.61
C SER A 302 8.81 -13.90 3.52
N PRO A 303 8.97 -15.09 2.92
CA PRO A 303 9.79 -15.25 1.72
C PRO A 303 9.14 -14.62 0.48
N THR A 304 7.82 -14.49 0.47
CA THR A 304 7.04 -13.85 -0.58
C THR A 304 6.74 -12.40 -0.22
N LYS A 305 6.77 -11.51 -1.20
CA LYS A 305 6.35 -10.13 -1.01
C LYS A 305 4.86 -10.09 -0.64
N TRP A 306 4.50 -9.22 0.29
CA TRP A 306 3.13 -9.06 0.74
C TRP A 306 2.82 -7.59 1.01
N GLU A 307 1.54 -7.27 1.01
CA GLU A 307 1.03 -5.93 1.24
C GLU A 307 -0.18 -6.03 2.17
N GLU A 308 -0.06 -5.52 3.40
CA GLU A 308 -1.24 -5.38 4.26
C GLU A 308 -2.06 -4.19 3.77
N CYS A 309 -3.33 -4.41 3.40
CA CYS A 309 -4.27 -3.34 3.16
C CYS A 309 -5.21 -3.16 4.35
N ARG A 310 -5.42 -1.90 4.76
CA ARG A 310 -6.31 -1.56 5.87
C ARG A 310 -6.69 -0.09 5.88
N GLY A 311 -7.87 0.21 6.45
CA GLY A 311 -8.29 1.56 6.78
C GLY A 311 -7.51 2.18 7.94
N LEU A 312 -7.48 3.49 7.99
CA LEU A 312 -7.10 4.23 9.19
C LEU A 312 -8.11 4.03 10.32
N GLY A 313 -9.40 3.89 9.97
CA GLY A 313 -10.49 3.43 10.82
C GLY A 313 -10.83 1.97 10.59
N ARG A 314 -12.08 1.61 10.85
CA ARG A 314 -12.65 0.29 10.56
C ARG A 314 -13.14 0.20 9.13
N SER A 315 -13.74 1.27 8.61
CA SER A 315 -14.24 1.40 7.24
C SER A 315 -13.10 1.75 6.29
N PHE A 316 -13.14 1.23 5.07
CA PHE A 316 -12.31 1.75 3.97
C PHE A 316 -12.95 3.02 3.40
N GLY A 317 -14.21 2.99 3.02
CA GLY A 317 -14.94 4.19 2.59
C GLY A 317 -15.20 5.16 3.74
N TYR A 318 -15.45 6.43 3.40
CA TYR A 318 -15.79 7.46 4.38
C TYR A 318 -16.94 7.04 5.29
N ASN A 319 -16.68 7.01 6.59
CA ASN A 319 -17.69 6.80 7.61
C ASN A 319 -17.70 7.96 8.61
N ARG A 320 -18.72 8.83 8.52
CA ARG A 320 -18.86 10.01 9.40
C ARG A 320 -19.06 9.69 10.87
N ALA A 321 -19.37 8.42 11.18
CA ALA A 321 -19.51 7.98 12.56
C ALA A 321 -18.15 7.67 13.22
N GLU A 322 -17.10 7.46 12.43
CA GLU A 322 -15.75 7.22 12.94
C GLU A 322 -15.09 8.52 13.43
N GLY A 323 -14.48 8.46 14.59
CA GLY A 323 -13.73 9.54 15.21
C GLY A 323 -12.37 9.08 15.74
N GLU A 324 -11.87 9.79 16.74
CA GLU A 324 -10.57 9.48 17.37
C GLU A 324 -10.52 8.06 17.96
N ALA A 325 -11.62 7.57 18.52
CA ALA A 325 -11.67 6.26 19.17
C ALA A 325 -11.62 5.09 18.18
N GLU A 326 -12.13 5.30 16.97
CA GLU A 326 -12.20 4.29 15.92
C GLU A 326 -10.98 4.30 15.00
N THR A 327 -10.19 5.38 15.03
CA THR A 327 -9.04 5.58 14.15
C THR A 327 -7.75 5.19 14.86
N ILE A 328 -6.88 4.44 14.19
CA ILE A 328 -5.59 3.98 14.73
C ILE A 328 -4.77 5.18 15.28
N ALA A 329 -4.21 5.03 16.49
CA ALA A 329 -3.39 6.10 17.07
C ALA A 329 -2.08 6.29 16.27
N PRO A 330 -1.51 7.52 16.22
CA PRO A 330 -0.28 7.77 15.45
C PRO A 330 0.91 6.90 15.83
N ALA A 331 1.06 6.55 17.11
CA ALA A 331 2.11 5.65 17.57
C ALA A 331 1.93 4.24 17.02
N ASP A 332 0.70 3.73 17.11
CA ASP A 332 0.37 2.37 16.67
C ASP A 332 0.47 2.22 15.15
N LEU A 333 0.12 3.27 14.40
CA LEU A 333 0.30 3.31 12.94
C LEU A 333 1.78 3.21 12.55
N ILE A 334 2.64 3.94 13.24
CA ILE A 334 4.09 3.88 13.01
C ILE A 334 4.64 2.50 13.38
N TYR A 335 4.21 1.94 14.51
CA TYR A 335 4.63 0.59 14.95
C TYR A 335 4.20 -0.47 13.96
N LEU A 336 2.99 -0.36 13.43
CA LEU A 336 2.44 -1.24 12.41
C LEU A 336 3.28 -1.20 11.13
N LEU A 337 3.56 -0.01 10.59
CA LEU A 337 4.41 0.14 9.40
C LEU A 337 5.79 -0.49 9.61
N VAL A 338 6.41 -0.21 10.75
CA VAL A 338 7.74 -0.75 11.08
C VAL A 338 7.70 -2.27 11.20
N ASP A 339 6.67 -2.82 11.82
CA ASP A 339 6.48 -4.27 11.97
C ASP A 339 6.30 -4.96 10.62
N ILE A 340 5.42 -4.44 9.77
CA ILE A 340 5.18 -4.94 8.40
C ILE A 340 6.48 -4.94 7.59
N VAL A 341 7.20 -3.82 7.59
CA VAL A 341 8.45 -3.67 6.81
C VAL A 341 9.53 -4.63 7.28
N SER A 342 9.65 -4.84 8.61
CA SER A 342 10.61 -5.80 9.18
C SER A 342 10.36 -7.25 8.75
N LYS A 343 9.16 -7.56 8.24
CA LYS A 343 8.71 -8.88 7.81
C LYS A 343 8.57 -9.02 6.28
N ASN A 344 9.19 -8.13 5.50
CA ASN A 344 9.16 -8.09 4.02
C ASN A 344 7.86 -7.51 3.43
N GLY A 345 7.03 -6.83 4.22
CA GLY A 345 5.76 -6.27 3.79
C GLY A 345 5.84 -4.85 3.23
N ASN A 346 4.76 -4.44 2.55
CA ASN A 346 4.35 -3.07 2.33
C ASN A 346 3.06 -2.81 3.11
N LEU A 347 2.83 -1.58 3.52
CA LEU A 347 1.54 -1.12 4.04
C LEU A 347 0.83 -0.34 2.93
N LEU A 348 -0.38 -0.76 2.56
CA LEU A 348 -1.31 -0.01 1.73
C LEU A 348 -2.39 0.57 2.66
N LEU A 349 -2.16 1.82 3.08
CA LEU A 349 -2.96 2.51 4.09
C LEU A 349 -4.12 3.26 3.43
N ASP A 350 -5.35 2.88 3.77
CA ASP A 350 -6.52 3.45 3.14
C ASP A 350 -7.00 4.75 3.80
N VAL A 351 -7.47 5.65 2.95
CA VAL A 351 -8.22 6.85 3.29
C VAL A 351 -9.60 6.81 2.63
N GLY A 352 -10.63 7.18 3.38
CA GLY A 352 -11.99 7.31 2.89
C GLY A 352 -12.38 8.79 2.77
N PRO A 353 -12.26 9.42 1.60
CA PRO A 353 -12.66 10.81 1.42
C PRO A 353 -14.16 11.01 1.43
N GLU A 354 -14.60 12.19 1.88
CA GLU A 354 -15.97 12.68 1.70
C GLU A 354 -16.31 12.85 0.21
N ALA A 355 -17.59 13.00 -0.10
CA ALA A 355 -18.04 13.08 -1.50
C ALA A 355 -17.38 14.22 -2.31
N ASP A 356 -16.97 15.30 -1.66
CA ASP A 356 -16.30 16.45 -2.29
C ASP A 356 -14.76 16.31 -2.35
N GLY A 357 -14.24 15.16 -1.93
CA GLY A 357 -12.80 14.87 -1.89
C GLY A 357 -12.08 15.35 -0.64
N THR A 358 -12.77 15.87 0.37
CA THR A 358 -12.17 16.22 1.66
C THR A 358 -11.71 14.95 2.39
N ILE A 359 -10.44 14.88 2.74
CA ILE A 359 -9.94 13.82 3.63
C ILE A 359 -10.33 14.21 5.07
N PRO A 360 -11.00 13.32 5.84
CA PRO A 360 -11.44 13.63 7.19
C PRO A 360 -10.28 14.12 8.08
N PRO A 361 -10.51 15.15 8.93
CA PRO A 361 -9.43 15.74 9.76
C PRO A 361 -8.66 14.72 10.60
N VAL A 362 -9.35 13.72 11.17
CA VAL A 362 -8.71 12.66 11.95
C VAL A 362 -7.77 11.81 11.09
N GLN A 363 -8.14 11.47 9.87
CA GLN A 363 -7.29 10.73 8.93
C GLN A 363 -6.10 11.59 8.48
N MET A 364 -6.33 12.88 8.21
CA MET A 364 -5.29 13.84 7.88
C MET A 364 -4.22 13.93 8.98
N ASP A 365 -4.63 13.99 10.24
CA ASP A 365 -3.71 14.04 11.37
C ASP A 365 -2.80 12.81 11.44
N ARG A 366 -3.33 11.61 11.14
CA ARG A 366 -2.54 10.36 11.07
C ARG A 366 -1.52 10.37 9.94
N LEU A 367 -1.92 10.85 8.76
CA LEU A 367 -1.02 10.99 7.61
C LEU A 367 0.12 11.97 7.91
N LEU A 368 -0.19 13.13 8.50
CA LEU A 368 0.82 14.12 8.88
C LEU A 368 1.79 13.59 9.94
N ALA A 369 1.28 12.89 10.94
CA ALA A 369 2.11 12.28 11.98
C ALA A 369 3.06 11.22 11.42
N LEU A 370 2.55 10.36 10.51
CA LEU A 370 3.34 9.35 9.82
C LEU A 370 4.42 9.99 8.94
N GLY A 371 4.05 10.99 8.15
CA GLY A 371 4.98 11.73 7.29
C GLY A 371 6.10 12.40 8.05
N ALA A 372 5.78 13.08 9.15
CA ALA A 372 6.78 13.72 10.01
C ALA A 372 7.77 12.69 10.60
N TRP A 373 7.29 11.51 10.99
CA TRP A 373 8.18 10.44 11.47
C TRP A 373 9.04 9.87 10.35
N LEU A 374 8.48 9.63 9.17
CA LEU A 374 9.20 9.09 8.00
C LEU A 374 10.24 10.07 7.44
N GLN A 375 10.00 11.36 7.52
CA GLN A 375 10.99 12.38 7.12
C GLN A 375 12.30 12.24 7.90
N MET A 376 12.25 11.85 9.17
CA MET A 376 13.42 11.62 10.01
C MET A 376 13.96 10.21 9.90
N ASN A 377 13.08 9.22 9.81
CA ASN A 377 13.42 7.80 10.00
C ASN A 377 13.29 6.96 8.72
N GLY A 378 12.98 7.56 7.59
CA GLY A 378 12.73 6.87 6.32
C GLY A 378 13.89 6.00 5.83
N ASP A 379 15.13 6.29 6.23
CA ASP A 379 16.31 5.48 5.91
C ASP A 379 16.20 4.04 6.47
N ALA A 380 15.49 3.88 7.60
CA ALA A 380 15.20 2.57 8.20
C ALA A 380 14.00 1.84 7.57
N ILE A 381 13.30 2.48 6.63
CA ILE A 381 12.08 1.99 6.00
C ILE A 381 12.30 1.74 4.50
N TYR A 382 12.54 2.80 3.74
CA TYR A 382 12.62 2.72 2.28
C TYR A 382 13.88 2.04 1.78
N GLY A 383 13.69 1.12 0.82
CA GLY A 383 14.80 0.36 0.24
C GLY A 383 15.41 -0.69 1.17
N THR A 384 14.84 -0.89 2.36
CA THR A 384 15.33 -1.89 3.31
C THR A 384 14.85 -3.29 2.97
N ARG A 385 15.51 -4.27 3.59
CA ARG A 385 15.10 -5.68 3.60
C ARG A 385 14.99 -6.16 5.05
N PRO A 386 14.28 -7.26 5.31
CA PRO A 386 14.33 -7.89 6.62
C PRO A 386 15.76 -8.28 6.97
N TRP A 387 16.16 -7.98 8.21
CA TRP A 387 17.40 -8.54 8.74
C TRP A 387 17.21 -10.02 9.10
N LYS A 388 18.28 -10.71 9.55
CA LYS A 388 18.25 -12.14 9.95
C LYS A 388 17.10 -12.48 10.94
N ARG A 389 16.53 -11.49 11.60
CA ARG A 389 15.33 -11.58 12.45
C ARG A 389 14.53 -10.27 12.36
N ALA A 390 13.20 -10.37 12.37
CA ALA A 390 12.34 -9.19 12.33
C ALA A 390 12.24 -8.50 13.69
N ALA A 391 12.24 -9.25 14.78
CA ALA A 391 11.87 -8.77 16.11
C ALA A 391 12.96 -9.03 17.17
N GLY A 392 12.93 -8.21 18.21
CA GLY A 392 13.72 -8.34 19.42
C GLY A 392 13.15 -7.48 20.53
N GLU A 393 13.90 -7.35 21.60
CA GLU A 393 13.52 -6.56 22.76
C GLU A 393 14.77 -6.01 23.46
N THR A 394 14.64 -4.85 24.07
CA THR A 394 15.66 -4.35 25.00
C THR A 394 15.55 -5.04 26.39
N ALA A 395 16.56 -4.91 27.22
CA ALA A 395 16.49 -5.43 28.59
C ALA A 395 15.43 -4.67 29.43
N GLU A 396 15.13 -3.45 29.03
CA GLU A 396 14.14 -2.55 29.66
C GLU A 396 12.70 -2.85 29.19
N GLY A 397 12.49 -3.88 28.34
CA GLY A 397 11.17 -4.33 27.89
C GLY A 397 10.60 -3.53 26.71
N ILE A 398 11.42 -2.79 25.95
CA ILE A 398 10.96 -2.08 24.74
C ILE A 398 11.04 -3.04 23.55
N PRO A 399 9.93 -3.31 22.84
CA PRO A 399 9.97 -4.09 21.61
C PRO A 399 10.82 -3.41 20.54
N VAL A 400 11.56 -4.21 19.76
CA VAL A 400 12.44 -3.74 18.69
C VAL A 400 12.06 -4.42 17.39
N ARG A 401 12.15 -3.69 16.26
CA ARG A 401 12.08 -4.26 14.94
C ARG A 401 13.38 -3.96 14.18
N PHE A 402 13.78 -4.93 13.35
CA PHE A 402 15.03 -4.84 12.61
C PHE A 402 14.82 -4.86 11.11
N THR A 403 15.53 -3.96 10.43
CA THR A 403 15.67 -3.94 8.97
C THR A 403 17.15 -3.77 8.61
N GLU A 404 17.53 -4.06 7.37
CA GLU A 404 18.89 -3.83 6.87
C GLU A 404 18.89 -3.15 5.50
N LYS A 405 19.93 -2.36 5.24
CA LYS A 405 20.22 -1.69 3.99
C LYS A 405 21.68 -1.27 3.93
N ASP A 406 22.33 -1.48 2.80
CA ASP A 406 23.71 -1.00 2.54
C ASP A 406 24.70 -1.30 3.66
N SER A 407 24.71 -2.52 4.17
CA SER A 407 25.57 -2.96 5.30
C SER A 407 25.28 -2.29 6.65
N ALA A 408 24.19 -1.54 6.78
CA ALA A 408 23.69 -1.03 8.04
C ALA A 408 22.49 -1.87 8.51
N VAL A 409 22.40 -2.08 9.83
CA VAL A 409 21.21 -2.64 10.49
C VAL A 409 20.52 -1.52 11.26
N TYR A 410 19.22 -1.44 11.08
CA TYR A 410 18.37 -0.49 11.79
C TYR A 410 17.59 -1.22 12.86
N ALA A 411 17.69 -0.73 14.11
CA ALA A 411 16.93 -1.21 15.25
C ALA A 411 15.92 -0.12 15.67
N THR A 412 14.66 -0.31 15.31
CA THR A 412 13.59 0.62 15.65
C THR A 412 12.98 0.24 16.99
N LEU A 413 13.07 1.14 17.97
CA LEU A 413 12.48 1.01 19.29
C LEU A 413 11.00 1.37 19.23
N LEU A 414 10.12 0.42 19.48
CA LEU A 414 8.66 0.63 19.49
C LEU A 414 8.20 1.09 20.88
N GLY A 415 8.68 2.24 21.28
CA GLY A 415 8.38 2.86 22.57
C GLY A 415 9.43 3.88 22.96
N GLN A 416 9.12 4.69 23.98
CA GLN A 416 10.02 5.70 24.50
C GLN A 416 10.87 5.12 25.65
N PRO A 417 12.22 5.13 25.52
CA PRO A 417 13.10 4.81 26.63
C PRO A 417 12.86 5.72 27.84
N LYS A 418 12.74 5.13 29.01
CA LYS A 418 12.55 5.87 30.27
C LYS A 418 13.88 6.35 30.91
N THR A 419 15.00 5.85 30.38
CA THR A 419 16.35 6.15 30.83
C THR A 419 17.26 6.49 29.68
N THR A 420 18.39 7.10 29.92
CA THR A 420 19.43 7.41 28.92
C THR A 420 20.28 6.21 28.54
N GLY A 421 20.01 5.01 29.06
CA GLY A 421 20.70 3.78 28.70
C GLY A 421 19.70 2.71 28.32
N ILE A 422 19.96 2.03 27.19
CA ILE A 422 19.19 0.87 26.75
C ILE A 422 20.14 -0.29 26.42
N THR A 423 19.63 -1.51 26.58
CA THR A 423 20.40 -2.71 26.30
C THR A 423 19.69 -3.56 25.23
N LEU A 424 20.23 -3.58 24.02
CA LEU A 424 19.73 -4.40 22.92
C LEU A 424 20.22 -5.83 23.09
N LYS A 425 19.30 -6.75 23.33
CA LYS A 425 19.56 -8.19 23.51
C LYS A 425 19.94 -8.87 22.18
N SER A 426 20.78 -9.90 22.28
CA SER A 426 21.16 -10.77 21.15
C SER A 426 21.67 -9.97 19.94
N LEU A 427 22.48 -8.98 20.21
CA LEU A 427 23.18 -8.18 19.21
C LEU A 427 24.63 -7.98 19.64
N SER A 428 25.54 -8.48 18.83
CA SER A 428 26.98 -8.38 19.10
C SER A 428 27.66 -7.62 17.97
N LEU A 429 28.50 -6.67 18.34
CA LEU A 429 29.22 -5.80 17.44
C LEU A 429 30.74 -5.99 17.59
N LYS A 430 31.46 -5.90 16.47
CA LYS A 430 32.92 -5.89 16.49
C LYS A 430 33.46 -4.49 16.79
N VAL A 431 34.69 -4.45 17.24
CA VAL A 431 35.44 -3.19 17.43
C VAL A 431 35.47 -2.41 16.12
N GLY A 432 35.18 -1.12 16.18
CA GLY A 432 35.08 -0.22 15.02
C GLY A 432 33.66 0.00 14.52
N SER A 433 32.67 -0.76 15.01
CA SER A 433 31.25 -0.48 14.70
C SER A 433 30.80 0.84 15.32
N GLN A 434 29.88 1.51 14.63
CA GLN A 434 29.31 2.77 15.06
C GLN A 434 27.79 2.66 15.18
N ILE A 435 27.20 3.34 16.16
CA ILE A 435 25.75 3.40 16.33
C ILE A 435 25.36 4.88 16.28
N TYR A 436 24.36 5.18 15.44
CA TYR A 436 23.77 6.51 15.32
C TYR A 436 22.30 6.45 15.72
N LEU A 437 21.83 7.51 16.33
CA LEU A 437 20.40 7.76 16.49
C LEU A 437 19.95 8.57 15.27
N LEU A 438 18.97 8.08 14.49
CA LEU A 438 18.47 8.86 13.35
C LEU A 438 17.93 10.22 13.84
N GLY A 439 18.21 11.26 13.08
CA GLY A 439 17.99 12.65 13.49
C GLY A 439 19.18 13.30 14.22
N GLN A 440 20.27 12.55 14.49
CA GLN A 440 21.51 13.08 15.07
C GLN A 440 22.73 12.72 14.24
N ALA A 441 23.68 13.64 14.12
CA ALA A 441 24.89 13.46 13.33
C ALA A 441 26.02 12.74 14.07
N THR A 442 26.03 12.78 15.40
CA THR A 442 27.12 12.21 16.22
C THR A 442 26.82 10.76 16.60
N PRO A 443 27.82 9.86 16.53
CA PRO A 443 27.67 8.49 16.98
C PRO A 443 27.43 8.44 18.49
N LEU A 444 26.64 7.45 18.92
CA LEU A 444 26.37 7.16 20.32
C LEU A 444 27.48 6.33 20.92
N SER A 445 27.74 6.52 22.23
CA SER A 445 28.61 5.63 23.01
C SER A 445 27.90 4.30 23.27
N TRP A 446 28.63 3.21 23.11
CA TRP A 446 28.13 1.88 23.36
C TRP A 446 29.19 0.96 23.94
N SER A 447 28.79 -0.13 24.57
CA SER A 447 29.68 -1.19 25.07
C SER A 447 29.05 -2.56 24.88
N GLN A 448 29.88 -3.56 24.55
CA GLN A 448 29.45 -4.96 24.47
C GLN A 448 29.30 -5.56 25.88
N GLN A 449 28.18 -6.25 26.13
CA GLN A 449 27.87 -6.93 27.38
C GLN A 449 27.42 -8.38 27.07
N GLY A 450 28.36 -9.31 26.97
CA GLY A 450 28.05 -10.67 26.52
C GLY A 450 27.52 -10.66 25.07
N ASP A 451 26.32 -11.18 24.88
CA ASP A 451 25.60 -11.19 23.58
C ASP A 451 24.70 -9.95 23.39
N ALA A 452 24.77 -8.96 24.28
CA ALA A 452 23.97 -7.73 24.21
C ALA A 452 24.88 -6.51 24.09
N ILE A 453 24.32 -5.40 23.60
CA ILE A 453 25.00 -4.09 23.58
C ILE A 453 24.25 -3.10 24.45
N LYS A 454 24.98 -2.40 25.31
CA LYS A 454 24.47 -1.26 26.04
C LYS A 454 24.78 0.02 25.26
N VAL A 455 23.76 0.82 25.00
CA VAL A 455 23.84 2.08 24.24
C VAL A 455 23.46 3.25 25.14
N SER A 456 24.25 4.32 25.11
CA SER A 456 23.95 5.56 25.81
C SER A 456 23.16 6.49 24.90
N LEU A 457 21.92 6.80 25.28
CA LEU A 457 21.04 7.71 24.57
C LEU A 457 21.18 9.15 25.07
N PRO A 458 20.90 10.17 24.27
CA PRO A 458 20.82 11.55 24.73
C PRO A 458 19.62 11.73 25.67
N ALA A 459 19.70 12.77 26.51
CA ALA A 459 18.62 13.10 27.46
C ALA A 459 17.29 13.45 26.76
N THR A 460 17.36 14.01 25.55
CA THR A 460 16.21 14.32 24.72
C THR A 460 16.30 13.53 23.42
N LEU A 461 15.28 12.72 23.16
CA LEU A 461 15.18 11.95 21.92
C LEU A 461 14.46 12.74 20.84
N PRO A 462 14.89 12.66 19.56
CA PRO A 462 14.28 13.40 18.47
C PRO A 462 12.92 12.82 18.05
N GLY A 463 12.70 11.51 18.18
CA GLY A 463 11.49 10.83 17.79
C GLY A 463 10.40 10.90 18.88
N ARG A 464 9.19 11.35 18.50
CA ARG A 464 8.04 11.43 19.41
C ARG A 464 7.45 10.05 19.74
N TYR A 465 7.43 9.13 18.77
CA TYR A 465 6.74 7.82 18.88
C TYR A 465 7.72 6.65 18.95
N ALA A 466 8.59 6.57 17.96
CA ALA A 466 9.61 5.53 17.83
C ALA A 466 10.95 6.17 17.49
N ASN A 467 12.04 5.59 17.99
CA ASN A 467 13.40 6.05 17.75
C ASN A 467 14.20 4.95 17.08
N VAL A 468 15.06 5.30 16.13
CA VAL A 468 15.80 4.33 15.32
C VAL A 468 17.29 4.43 15.59
N LEU A 469 17.90 3.31 15.92
CA LEU A 469 19.34 3.15 16.00
C LEU A 469 19.85 2.55 14.67
N LYS A 470 20.72 3.27 13.98
CA LYS A 470 21.45 2.81 12.79
C LYS A 470 22.79 2.27 13.24
N VAL A 471 23.01 0.98 13.01
CA VAL A 471 24.25 0.27 13.33
C VAL A 471 25.04 0.09 12.07
N ILE A 472 26.28 0.60 12.02
CA ILE A 472 27.19 0.50 10.89
C ILE A 472 28.44 -0.26 11.34
N GLY A 473 28.87 -1.25 10.56
CA GLY A 473 30.09 -2.03 10.79
C GLY A 473 29.83 -3.51 10.93
N PRO A 474 30.90 -4.30 11.15
CA PRO A 474 30.77 -5.73 11.15
C PRO A 474 30.00 -6.22 12.38
N LEU A 475 28.92 -6.94 12.11
CA LEU A 475 28.17 -7.71 13.10
C LEU A 475 28.89 -9.05 13.35
N SER A 476 28.83 -9.54 14.56
CA SER A 476 29.41 -10.84 14.92
C SER A 476 28.37 -11.96 14.87
#